data_8b9a203caca0e31c4b7a04d4a7a5f668
#
_entry.id   8b9a203caca0e31c4b7a04d4a7a5f668
#
_cell.length_a   1.000
_cell.length_b   1.000
_cell.length_c   1.000
_cell.angle_alpha   90.00
_cell.angle_beta   90.00
_cell.angle_gamma   90.00
#
_symmetry.space_group_name_H-M   'P 1'
#
loop_
_entity.id
_entity.type
_entity.pdbx_description
1 polymer ?
#
loop_
_entity_poly.entity_id
_entity_poly.type
_entity_poly.pdbx_seq_one_letter_code
_entity_poly.pdbx_strand_id
1 'polypeptide(L)'
;RRVLFRSDLTLPLAENLHNIARALNKPLSELTVTILAKPRHDDVIVELQKLGVRVFAIPDGDVAASILTCMPDSEVDVMYGIGGAPEGVVSAAVIRALDGDMNGRLLARHHVKGDSEENRRIGENELARCQAMGIEAGKVLRLDDMARSDNVVFSATGITKGDLLDGITRKGNMATTETLLIRGKSRTIRRIQSIHYLDRKDPDIQLHIL
;
A
#
# COMPACT_ATOMS: atom_id res chain seq x y z
N ARG A 1 -11.43 -13.42 6.95
CA ARG A 1 -12.26 -14.26 6.03
C ARG A 1 -11.45 -14.42 4.75
N ARG A 2 -11.16 -15.65 4.36
CA ARG A 2 -10.52 -15.96 3.08
C ARG A 2 -11.53 -15.59 1.97
N VAL A 3 -11.32 -14.45 1.33
CA VAL A 3 -12.13 -14.07 0.17
C VAL A 3 -11.68 -14.96 -0.97
N LEU A 4 -12.57 -15.80 -1.49
CA LEU A 4 -12.30 -16.68 -2.65
C LEU A 4 -12.18 -15.92 -3.97
N PHE A 5 -12.38 -14.60 -3.94
CA PHE A 5 -12.27 -13.71 -5.08
C PHE A 5 -10.86 -13.11 -5.17
N ARG A 6 -10.29 -13.12 -6.35
CA ARG A 6 -9.05 -12.42 -6.68
C ARG A 6 -9.37 -11.26 -7.61
N SER A 7 -8.81 -10.09 -7.32
CA SER A 7 -8.84 -8.97 -8.24
C SER A 7 -8.13 -9.34 -9.56
N ASP A 8 -8.49 -8.70 -10.66
CA ASP A 8 -7.89 -8.97 -11.97
C ASP A 8 -7.69 -7.65 -12.75
N LEU A 9 -6.45 -7.21 -12.86
CA LEU A 9 -6.09 -5.99 -13.62
C LEU A 9 -6.29 -6.12 -15.13
N THR A 10 -6.69 -7.28 -15.66
CA THR A 10 -7.08 -7.42 -17.07
C THR A 10 -8.51 -6.97 -17.33
N LEU A 11 -9.34 -6.92 -16.28
CA LEU A 11 -10.72 -6.47 -16.34
C LEU A 11 -10.80 -4.93 -16.20
N PRO A 12 -11.85 -4.31 -16.77
CA PRO A 12 -12.18 -2.92 -16.49
C PRO A 12 -12.34 -2.66 -14.98
N LEU A 13 -11.97 -1.46 -14.52
CA LEU A 13 -12.06 -1.08 -13.11
C LEU A 13 -13.46 -1.29 -12.55
N ALA A 14 -14.49 -0.84 -13.27
CA ALA A 14 -15.89 -1.00 -12.86
C ALA A 14 -16.27 -2.46 -12.63
N GLU A 15 -15.85 -3.37 -13.51
CA GLU A 15 -16.14 -4.80 -13.37
C GLU A 15 -15.42 -5.40 -12.16
N ASN A 16 -14.16 -5.04 -11.93
CA ASN A 16 -13.43 -5.45 -10.73
C ASN A 16 -14.15 -5.01 -9.45
N LEU A 17 -14.59 -3.76 -9.38
CA LEU A 17 -15.26 -3.22 -8.19
C LEU A 17 -16.60 -3.91 -7.93
N HIS A 18 -17.37 -4.19 -8.97
CA HIS A 18 -18.62 -4.98 -8.84
C HIS A 18 -18.34 -6.40 -8.32
N ASN A 19 -17.29 -7.03 -8.82
CA ASN A 19 -16.89 -8.37 -8.39
C ASN A 19 -16.41 -8.36 -6.93
N ILE A 20 -15.63 -7.35 -6.53
CA ILE A 20 -15.18 -7.18 -5.14
C ILE A 20 -16.36 -6.91 -4.21
N ALA A 21 -17.25 -5.97 -4.57
CA ALA A 21 -18.44 -5.66 -3.79
C ALA A 21 -19.31 -6.91 -3.54
N ARG A 22 -19.52 -7.72 -4.60
CA ARG A 22 -20.22 -9.00 -4.50
C ARG A 22 -19.52 -9.98 -3.57
N ALA A 23 -18.18 -10.11 -3.69
CA ALA A 23 -17.40 -11.01 -2.85
C ALA A 23 -17.41 -10.60 -1.37
N LEU A 24 -17.46 -9.30 -1.10
CA LEU A 24 -17.56 -8.73 0.26
C LEU A 24 -19.00 -8.69 0.78
N ASN A 25 -19.99 -9.04 -0.06
CA ASN A 25 -21.41 -8.92 0.24
C ASN A 25 -21.82 -7.50 0.67
N LYS A 26 -21.27 -6.50 -0.04
CA LYS A 26 -21.56 -5.08 0.15
C LYS A 26 -22.21 -4.50 -1.10
N PRO A 27 -23.16 -3.53 -0.98
CA PRO A 27 -23.54 -2.73 -2.13
C PRO A 27 -22.36 -1.90 -2.63
N LEU A 28 -22.32 -1.62 -3.93
CA LEU A 28 -21.21 -0.87 -4.53
C LEU A 28 -21.03 0.52 -3.87
N SER A 29 -22.13 1.16 -3.46
CA SER A 29 -22.13 2.46 -2.79
C SER A 29 -21.50 2.46 -1.38
N GLU A 30 -21.29 1.29 -0.79
CA GLU A 30 -20.62 1.13 0.50
C GLU A 30 -19.17 0.66 0.36
N LEU A 31 -18.74 0.34 -0.88
CA LEU A 31 -17.36 -0.03 -1.14
C LEU A 31 -16.45 1.19 -1.02
N THR A 32 -15.43 1.11 -0.17
CA THR A 32 -14.46 2.18 0.04
C THR A 32 -13.18 1.89 -0.75
N VAL A 33 -12.88 2.76 -1.70
CA VAL A 33 -11.68 2.69 -2.54
C VAL A 33 -10.72 3.81 -2.15
N THR A 34 -9.53 3.44 -1.70
CA THR A 34 -8.45 4.40 -1.45
C THR A 34 -7.58 4.55 -2.70
N ILE A 35 -7.23 5.78 -3.03
CA ILE A 35 -6.41 6.11 -4.19
C ILE A 35 -5.49 7.30 -3.87
N LEU A 36 -4.31 7.35 -4.50
CA LEU A 36 -3.42 8.51 -4.35
C LEU A 36 -3.96 9.71 -5.13
N ALA A 37 -4.09 10.86 -4.47
CA ALA A 37 -4.48 12.15 -5.07
C ALA A 37 -3.32 12.73 -5.88
N LYS A 38 -3.02 12.14 -7.03
CA LYS A 38 -1.98 12.58 -7.96
C LYS A 38 -2.59 12.74 -9.35
N PRO A 39 -2.14 13.70 -10.18
CA PRO A 39 -2.72 13.97 -11.50
C PRO A 39 -2.88 12.73 -12.40
N ARG A 40 -1.99 11.77 -12.29
CA ARG A 40 -2.08 10.50 -13.02
C ARG A 40 -3.28 9.62 -12.65
N HIS A 41 -4.02 9.99 -11.61
CA HIS A 41 -5.20 9.26 -11.13
C HIS A 41 -6.50 10.05 -11.29
N ASP A 42 -6.47 11.28 -11.83
CA ASP A 42 -7.65 12.14 -11.91
C ASP A 42 -8.79 11.47 -12.68
N ASP A 43 -8.50 10.87 -13.84
CA ASP A 43 -9.50 10.15 -14.64
C ASP A 43 -10.09 8.96 -13.88
N VAL A 44 -9.27 8.23 -13.14
CA VAL A 44 -9.72 7.10 -12.33
C VAL A 44 -10.59 7.56 -11.17
N ILE A 45 -10.24 8.67 -10.52
CA ILE A 45 -11.06 9.27 -9.45
C ILE A 45 -12.44 9.65 -9.99
N VAL A 46 -12.50 10.26 -11.16
CA VAL A 46 -13.76 10.61 -11.84
C VAL A 46 -14.59 9.35 -12.17
N GLU A 47 -13.94 8.28 -12.64
CA GLU A 47 -14.61 7.00 -12.88
C GLU A 47 -15.18 6.39 -11.61
N LEU A 48 -14.40 6.35 -10.52
CA LEU A 48 -14.83 5.87 -9.22
C LEU A 48 -16.04 6.64 -8.68
N GLN A 49 -16.01 7.98 -8.80
CA GLN A 49 -17.13 8.84 -8.40
C GLN A 49 -18.41 8.55 -9.20
N LYS A 50 -18.29 8.35 -10.53
CA LYS A 50 -19.42 7.99 -11.40
C LYS A 50 -20.00 6.63 -11.04
N LEU A 51 -19.19 5.68 -10.58
CA LEU A 51 -19.63 4.38 -10.11
C LEU A 51 -20.35 4.44 -8.75
N GLY A 52 -20.26 5.56 -8.04
CA GLY A 52 -20.91 5.78 -6.75
C GLY A 52 -20.25 5.06 -5.58
N VAL A 53 -18.99 4.63 -5.70
CA VAL A 53 -18.21 4.09 -4.58
C VAL A 53 -17.73 5.20 -3.65
N ARG A 54 -17.39 4.88 -2.43
CA ARG A 54 -16.73 5.82 -1.51
C ARG A 54 -15.28 5.97 -1.90
N VAL A 55 -14.87 7.18 -2.31
CA VAL A 55 -13.49 7.47 -2.71
C VAL A 55 -12.76 8.15 -1.57
N PHE A 56 -11.67 7.54 -1.12
CA PHE A 56 -10.76 8.11 -0.13
C PHE A 56 -9.42 8.47 -0.81
N ALA A 57 -9.33 9.71 -1.26
CA ALA A 57 -8.14 10.21 -1.95
C ALA A 57 -7.10 10.71 -0.94
N ILE A 58 -5.92 10.08 -0.92
CA ILE A 58 -4.82 10.40 -0.01
C ILE A 58 -3.64 11.04 -0.74
N PRO A 59 -2.93 11.99 -0.12
CA PRO A 59 -1.80 12.66 -0.77
C PRO A 59 -0.59 11.74 -0.98
N ASP A 60 -0.33 10.86 -0.02
CA ASP A 60 0.80 9.92 0.02
C ASP A 60 0.48 8.72 0.94
N GLY A 61 1.36 7.70 0.98
CA GLY A 61 1.24 6.57 1.90
C GLY A 61 0.56 5.35 1.30
N ASP A 62 0.87 5.02 0.05
CA ASP A 62 0.34 3.86 -0.67
C ASP A 62 0.57 2.52 0.05
N VAL A 63 1.70 2.34 0.72
CA VAL A 63 1.98 1.15 1.53
C VAL A 63 0.99 1.07 2.71
N ALA A 64 0.80 2.16 3.45
CA ALA A 64 -0.14 2.20 4.57
C ALA A 64 -1.57 1.95 4.11
N ALA A 65 -1.99 2.60 3.03
CA ALA A 65 -3.31 2.40 2.42
C ALA A 65 -3.54 0.96 1.96
N SER A 66 -2.50 0.33 1.38
CA SER A 66 -2.55 -1.08 0.98
C SER A 66 -2.74 -2.00 2.19
N ILE A 67 -2.06 -1.74 3.30
CA ILE A 67 -2.18 -2.52 4.53
C ILE A 67 -3.58 -2.37 5.14
N LEU A 68 -4.16 -1.17 5.10
CA LEU A 68 -5.51 -0.90 5.61
C LEU A 68 -6.57 -1.80 4.96
N THR A 69 -6.42 -2.20 3.69
CA THR A 69 -7.35 -3.13 3.04
C THR A 69 -7.44 -4.52 3.71
N CYS A 70 -6.43 -4.87 4.50
CA CYS A 70 -6.32 -6.15 5.20
C CYS A 70 -6.52 -6.02 6.72
N MET A 71 -6.68 -4.81 7.25
CA MET A 71 -6.86 -4.59 8.68
C MET A 71 -8.31 -4.82 9.09
N PRO A 72 -8.56 -5.54 10.20
CA PRO A 72 -9.92 -5.94 10.60
C PRO A 72 -10.79 -4.77 11.07
N ASP A 73 -10.18 -3.68 11.48
CA ASP A 73 -10.80 -2.45 11.99
C ASP A 73 -10.85 -1.31 10.96
N SER A 74 -10.45 -1.60 9.71
CA SER A 74 -10.43 -0.63 8.61
C SER A 74 -11.73 -0.63 7.82
N GLU A 75 -12.13 0.55 7.37
CA GLU A 75 -13.23 0.72 6.41
C GLU A 75 -12.77 0.66 4.95
N VAL A 76 -11.46 0.58 4.70
CA VAL A 76 -10.89 0.52 3.36
C VAL A 76 -11.03 -0.89 2.80
N ASP A 77 -11.74 -1.02 1.68
CA ASP A 77 -11.95 -2.32 1.01
C ASP A 77 -10.93 -2.55 -0.12
N VAL A 78 -10.56 -1.50 -0.83
CA VAL A 78 -9.71 -1.57 -2.02
C VAL A 78 -8.69 -0.43 -1.99
N MET A 79 -7.44 -0.74 -2.32
CA MET A 79 -6.44 0.27 -2.71
C MET A 79 -6.18 0.14 -4.21
N TYR A 80 -6.34 1.25 -4.95
CA TYR A 80 -6.04 1.32 -6.37
C TYR A 80 -5.09 2.48 -6.66
N GLY A 81 -4.08 2.25 -7.47
CA GLY A 81 -3.19 3.34 -7.86
C GLY A 81 -1.89 2.90 -8.49
N ILE A 82 -1.10 3.89 -8.89
CA ILE A 82 0.24 3.74 -9.45
C ILE A 82 1.23 4.34 -8.47
N GLY A 83 2.11 3.51 -7.94
CA GLY A 83 3.17 3.87 -7.00
C GLY A 83 4.54 3.39 -7.47
N GLY A 84 5.54 3.45 -6.58
CA GLY A 84 6.87 2.90 -6.84
C GLY A 84 6.87 1.37 -6.80
N ALA A 85 7.71 0.74 -7.62
CA ALA A 85 7.84 -0.71 -7.61
C ALA A 85 8.34 -1.27 -6.26
N PRO A 86 9.29 -0.64 -5.54
CA PRO A 86 9.70 -1.07 -4.21
C PRO A 86 8.55 -1.06 -3.20
N GLU A 87 7.74 0.00 -3.18
CA GLU A 87 6.57 0.12 -2.32
C GLU A 87 5.53 -0.95 -2.63
N GLY A 88 5.35 -1.26 -3.92
CA GLY A 88 4.48 -2.35 -4.37
C GLY A 88 4.90 -3.71 -3.83
N VAL A 89 6.21 -4.01 -3.82
CA VAL A 89 6.74 -5.28 -3.28
C VAL A 89 6.59 -5.34 -1.75
N VAL A 90 6.83 -4.23 -1.04
CA VAL A 90 6.61 -4.14 0.41
C VAL A 90 5.13 -4.38 0.72
N SER A 91 4.22 -3.71 0.01
CA SER A 91 2.78 -3.92 0.14
C SER A 91 2.39 -5.37 -0.10
N ALA A 92 2.89 -5.99 -1.17
CA ALA A 92 2.62 -7.38 -1.50
C ALA A 92 3.07 -8.34 -0.38
N ALA A 93 4.25 -8.11 0.21
CA ALA A 93 4.76 -8.94 1.30
C ALA A 93 3.85 -8.86 2.54
N VAL A 94 3.37 -7.67 2.89
CA VAL A 94 2.48 -7.47 4.04
C VAL A 94 1.08 -8.01 3.76
N ILE A 95 0.52 -7.74 2.58
CA ILE A 95 -0.79 -8.26 2.16
C ILE A 95 -0.78 -9.79 2.19
N ARG A 96 0.31 -10.43 1.70
CA ARG A 96 0.48 -11.87 1.82
C ARG A 96 0.51 -12.34 3.27
N ALA A 97 1.23 -11.63 4.14
CA ALA A 97 1.29 -11.95 5.57
C ALA A 97 -0.09 -11.85 6.24
N LEU A 98 -0.99 -11.04 5.71
CA LEU A 98 -2.36 -10.83 6.20
C LEU A 98 -3.43 -11.67 5.47
N ASP A 99 -3.03 -12.56 4.57
CA ASP A 99 -3.91 -13.42 3.76
C ASP A 99 -4.85 -12.62 2.83
N GLY A 100 -4.37 -11.44 2.38
CA GLY A 100 -5.06 -10.60 1.41
C GLY A 100 -4.75 -10.99 -0.04
N ASP A 101 -5.23 -10.17 -0.99
CA ASP A 101 -4.95 -10.32 -2.42
C ASP A 101 -4.43 -9.02 -3.04
N MET A 102 -3.54 -9.14 -4.00
CA MET A 102 -2.97 -8.02 -4.73
C MET A 102 -2.57 -8.42 -6.14
N ASN A 103 -2.83 -7.53 -7.09
CA ASN A 103 -2.28 -7.59 -8.44
C ASN A 103 -1.46 -6.33 -8.72
N GLY A 104 -0.43 -6.47 -9.53
CA GLY A 104 0.41 -5.36 -9.96
C GLY A 104 0.79 -5.48 -11.43
N ARG A 105 1.23 -4.36 -12.01
CA ARG A 105 1.77 -4.30 -13.37
C ARG A 105 2.90 -3.29 -13.39
N LEU A 106 4.05 -3.68 -13.92
CA LEU A 106 5.17 -2.75 -14.12
C LEU A 106 4.90 -1.90 -15.35
N LEU A 107 4.91 -0.59 -15.17
CA LEU A 107 4.75 0.40 -16.23
C LEU A 107 6.04 1.20 -16.35
N ALA A 108 6.48 1.45 -17.58
CA ALA A 108 7.64 2.29 -17.82
C ALA A 108 7.33 3.76 -17.46
N ARG A 109 8.34 4.50 -17.03
CA ARG A 109 8.19 5.86 -16.51
C ARG A 109 7.44 6.81 -17.42
N HIS A 110 7.69 6.76 -18.73
CA HIS A 110 7.04 7.64 -19.71
C HIS A 110 5.52 7.39 -19.82
N HIS A 111 5.04 6.18 -19.54
CA HIS A 111 3.61 5.88 -19.49
C HIS A 111 2.91 6.47 -18.25
N VAL A 112 3.67 6.82 -17.20
CA VAL A 112 3.14 7.26 -15.90
C VAL A 112 3.34 8.75 -15.65
N LYS A 113 4.53 9.29 -16.01
CA LYS A 113 4.96 10.66 -15.67
C LYS A 113 4.96 11.62 -16.87
N GLY A 114 4.41 11.18 -18.00
CA GLY A 114 4.36 11.95 -19.24
C GLY A 114 5.54 11.66 -20.18
N ASP A 115 5.31 11.90 -21.43
CA ASP A 115 6.12 11.47 -22.56
C ASP A 115 7.22 12.49 -22.92
N SER A 116 8.03 12.91 -21.93
CA SER A 116 9.25 13.71 -22.16
C SER A 116 10.41 12.82 -22.60
N GLU A 117 11.40 13.41 -23.30
CA GLU A 117 12.63 12.71 -23.73
C GLU A 117 13.36 12.08 -22.54
N GLU A 118 13.46 12.78 -21.41
CA GLU A 118 14.05 12.26 -20.18
C GLU A 118 13.27 11.05 -19.64
N ASN A 119 11.94 11.15 -19.58
CA ASN A 119 11.11 10.05 -19.10
C ASN A 119 11.16 8.83 -20.03
N ARG A 120 11.26 9.04 -21.36
CA ARG A 120 11.47 7.95 -22.32
C ARG A 120 12.78 7.25 -22.08
N ARG A 121 13.89 8.00 -22.00
CA ARG A 121 15.21 7.44 -21.72
C ARG A 121 15.26 6.63 -20.41
N ILE A 122 14.65 7.14 -19.35
CA ILE A 122 14.56 6.42 -18.07
C ILE A 122 13.69 5.17 -18.25
N GLY A 123 12.54 5.27 -18.88
CA GLY A 123 11.62 4.15 -19.11
C GLY A 123 12.23 3.04 -19.97
N GLU A 124 13.01 3.37 -21.00
CA GLU A 124 13.75 2.39 -21.80
C GLU A 124 14.78 1.64 -20.98
N ASN A 125 15.52 2.34 -20.10
CA ASN A 125 16.45 1.71 -19.18
C ASN A 125 15.73 0.79 -18.16
N GLU A 126 14.56 1.20 -17.65
CA GLU A 126 13.72 0.37 -16.77
C GLU A 126 13.27 -0.91 -17.49
N LEU A 127 12.82 -0.80 -18.75
CA LEU A 127 12.40 -1.94 -19.56
C LEU A 127 13.57 -2.90 -19.85
N ALA A 128 14.74 -2.37 -20.19
CA ALA A 128 15.95 -3.18 -20.43
C ALA A 128 16.38 -3.94 -19.16
N ARG A 129 16.28 -3.31 -17.99
CA ARG A 129 16.54 -3.97 -16.70
C ARG A 129 15.52 -5.07 -16.40
N CYS A 130 14.22 -4.82 -16.64
CA CYS A 130 13.19 -5.85 -16.49
C CYS A 130 13.50 -7.06 -17.38
N GLN A 131 13.82 -6.81 -18.65
CA GLN A 131 14.18 -7.89 -19.60
C GLN A 131 15.41 -8.68 -19.15
N ALA A 132 16.46 -7.99 -18.68
CA ALA A 132 17.67 -8.64 -18.16
C ALA A 132 17.40 -9.52 -16.92
N MET A 133 16.36 -9.19 -16.13
CA MET A 133 15.92 -9.97 -14.98
C MET A 133 14.88 -11.04 -15.34
N GLY A 134 14.52 -11.21 -16.62
CA GLY A 134 13.48 -12.13 -17.07
C GLY A 134 12.06 -11.69 -16.68
N ILE A 135 11.84 -10.40 -16.43
CA ILE A 135 10.55 -9.83 -16.06
C ILE A 135 9.94 -9.17 -17.30
N GLU A 136 8.72 -9.57 -17.64
CA GLU A 136 7.94 -8.97 -18.72
C GLU A 136 7.16 -7.75 -18.19
N ALA A 137 7.58 -6.54 -18.59
CA ALA A 137 6.88 -5.31 -18.26
C ALA A 137 5.50 -5.29 -18.94
N GLY A 138 4.51 -4.71 -18.25
CA GLY A 138 3.11 -4.68 -18.74
C GLY A 138 2.30 -5.93 -18.42
N LYS A 139 2.94 -7.05 -18.08
CA LYS A 139 2.25 -8.27 -17.63
C LYS A 139 1.66 -8.07 -16.23
N VAL A 140 0.48 -8.65 -16.02
CA VAL A 140 -0.12 -8.68 -14.67
C VAL A 140 0.66 -9.64 -13.80
N LEU A 141 1.21 -9.12 -12.71
CA LEU A 141 1.85 -9.86 -11.64
C LEU A 141 0.81 -10.14 -10.55
N ARG A 142 0.73 -11.37 -10.12
CA ARG A 142 -0.09 -11.79 -8.98
C ARG A 142 0.70 -11.68 -7.69
N LEU A 143 0.01 -11.78 -6.58
CA LEU A 143 0.63 -11.73 -5.24
C LEU A 143 1.80 -12.73 -5.12
N ASP A 144 1.65 -13.94 -5.66
CA ASP A 144 2.70 -14.98 -5.63
C ASP A 144 3.93 -14.64 -6.48
N ASP A 145 3.79 -13.81 -7.51
CA ASP A 145 4.91 -13.33 -8.32
C ASP A 145 5.74 -12.28 -7.57
N MET A 146 5.08 -11.44 -6.75
CA MET A 146 5.68 -10.33 -6.01
C MET A 146 6.20 -10.75 -4.63
N ALA A 147 5.49 -11.65 -3.94
CA ALA A 147 5.83 -12.13 -2.61
C ALA A 147 5.56 -13.64 -2.47
N ARG A 148 6.61 -14.47 -2.54
CA ARG A 148 6.49 -15.95 -2.63
C ARG A 148 6.37 -16.65 -1.28
N SER A 149 6.71 -15.98 -0.17
CA SER A 149 6.76 -16.60 1.15
C SER A 149 5.90 -15.83 2.15
N ASP A 150 5.22 -16.55 3.03
CA ASP A 150 4.54 -16.00 4.19
C ASP A 150 5.46 -15.85 5.41
N ASN A 151 6.75 -16.22 5.27
CA ASN A 151 7.76 -16.03 6.31
C ASN A 151 8.22 -14.56 6.38
N VAL A 152 7.26 -13.68 6.56
CA VAL A 152 7.44 -12.22 6.59
C VAL A 152 7.35 -11.74 8.04
N VAL A 153 8.23 -10.81 8.39
CA VAL A 153 8.08 -9.91 9.54
C VAL A 153 8.06 -8.50 8.98
N PHE A 154 6.97 -7.79 9.25
CA PHE A 154 6.85 -6.38 8.92
C PHE A 154 6.81 -5.57 10.21
N SER A 155 7.58 -4.50 10.29
CA SER A 155 7.57 -3.57 11.41
C SER A 155 7.60 -2.15 10.86
N ALA A 156 6.65 -1.32 11.28
CA ALA A 156 6.59 0.08 10.93
C ALA A 156 6.21 0.90 12.15
N THR A 157 6.90 2.04 12.34
CA THR A 157 6.61 2.98 13.42
C THR A 157 6.10 4.29 12.81
N GLY A 158 4.99 4.80 13.34
CA GLY A 158 4.43 6.08 12.91
C GLY A 158 5.34 7.25 13.29
N ILE A 159 5.68 8.10 12.33
CA ILE A 159 6.39 9.36 12.54
C ILE A 159 5.37 10.50 12.63
N THR A 160 4.53 10.62 11.63
CA THR A 160 3.38 11.53 11.61
C THR A 160 2.10 10.73 11.77
N LYS A 161 1.05 11.36 12.33
CA LYS A 161 -0.26 10.70 12.46
C LYS A 161 -0.82 10.39 11.09
N GLY A 162 -1.25 9.14 10.92
CA GLY A 162 -1.94 8.63 9.73
C GLY A 162 -3.08 7.69 10.12
N ASP A 163 -3.75 7.12 9.12
CA ASP A 163 -4.89 6.22 9.35
C ASP A 163 -4.44 4.83 9.84
N LEU A 164 -3.21 4.44 9.56
CA LEU A 164 -2.67 3.14 9.98
C LEU A 164 -2.04 3.19 11.38
N LEU A 165 -1.29 4.26 11.70
CA LEU A 165 -0.53 4.42 12.94
C LEU A 165 -0.62 5.85 13.45
N ASP A 166 -0.61 5.99 14.77
CA ASP A 166 -0.38 7.27 15.41
C ASP A 166 1.07 7.74 15.21
N GLY A 167 1.24 9.06 15.07
CA GLY A 167 2.54 9.68 14.98
C GLY A 167 3.24 9.78 16.35
N ILE A 168 4.47 10.28 16.30
CA ILE A 168 5.23 10.61 17.51
C ILE A 168 4.53 11.75 18.24
N THR A 169 4.24 11.56 19.52
CA THR A 169 3.77 12.64 20.38
C THR A 169 4.81 12.93 21.47
N ARG A 170 5.01 14.20 21.78
CA ARG A 170 5.97 14.61 22.83
C ARG A 170 5.24 15.43 23.89
N LYS A 171 5.49 15.10 25.15
CA LYS A 171 5.00 15.83 26.33
C LYS A 171 6.14 15.98 27.35
N GLY A 172 6.71 17.17 27.42
CA GLY A 172 7.87 17.42 28.26
C GLY A 172 9.04 16.53 27.88
N ASN A 173 9.48 15.72 28.83
CA ASN A 173 10.62 14.81 28.69
C ASN A 173 10.23 13.39 28.26
N MET A 174 8.98 13.18 27.86
CA MET A 174 8.48 11.91 27.33
C MET A 174 8.08 12.04 25.88
N ALA A 175 8.36 10.99 25.10
CA ALA A 175 7.76 10.79 23.78
C ALA A 175 7.03 9.45 23.74
N THR A 176 5.97 9.36 22.94
CA THR A 176 5.29 8.11 22.65
C THR A 176 5.36 7.81 21.17
N THR A 177 5.49 6.54 20.83
CA THR A 177 5.44 6.04 19.47
C THR A 177 4.50 4.85 19.38
N GLU A 178 3.86 4.66 18.23
CA GLU A 178 3.11 3.47 17.91
C GLU A 178 3.82 2.68 16.79
N THR A 179 3.97 1.38 17.00
CA THR A 179 4.59 0.44 16.05
C THR A 179 3.61 -0.66 15.70
N LEU A 180 3.40 -0.88 14.40
CA LEU A 180 2.72 -2.06 13.86
C LEU A 180 3.74 -3.14 13.60
N LEU A 181 3.54 -4.32 14.19
CA LEU A 181 4.35 -5.51 13.97
C LEU A 181 3.47 -6.64 13.44
N ILE A 182 3.76 -7.13 12.24
CA ILE A 182 3.03 -8.21 11.60
C ILE A 182 3.96 -9.40 11.41
N ARG A 183 3.51 -10.59 11.82
CA ARG A 183 4.20 -11.84 11.59
C ARG A 183 3.37 -12.75 10.68
N GLY A 184 3.81 -12.99 9.45
CA GLY A 184 3.07 -13.74 8.44
C GLY A 184 2.82 -15.19 8.81
N LYS A 185 3.83 -15.95 9.28
CA LYS A 185 3.68 -17.36 9.66
C LYS A 185 2.63 -17.61 10.75
N SER A 186 2.50 -16.69 11.70
CA SER A 186 1.55 -16.82 12.81
C SER A 186 0.27 -16.03 12.57
N ARG A 187 0.16 -15.30 11.47
CA ARG A 187 -0.98 -14.41 11.15
C ARG A 187 -1.30 -13.48 12.32
N THR A 188 -0.24 -12.95 12.95
CA THR A 188 -0.37 -12.14 14.15
C THR A 188 -0.07 -10.68 13.83
N ILE A 189 -1.00 -9.80 14.23
CA ILE A 189 -0.87 -8.36 14.19
C ILE A 189 -0.68 -7.86 15.61
N ARG A 190 0.31 -6.99 15.85
CA ARG A 190 0.55 -6.33 17.12
C ARG A 190 0.62 -4.84 16.91
N ARG A 191 -0.09 -4.07 17.73
CA ARG A 191 0.11 -2.64 17.90
C ARG A 191 0.87 -2.45 19.20
N ILE A 192 2.03 -1.84 19.13
CA ILE A 192 2.94 -1.65 20.27
C ILE A 192 3.04 -0.16 20.52
N GLN A 193 2.51 0.27 21.66
CA GLN A 193 2.71 1.63 22.14
C GLN A 193 3.97 1.66 23.02
N SER A 194 4.90 2.54 22.69
CA SER A 194 6.15 2.68 23.43
C SER A 194 6.24 4.07 24.06
N ILE A 195 6.69 4.10 25.32
CA ILE A 195 6.96 5.35 26.05
C ILE A 195 8.47 5.50 26.19
N HIS A 196 8.97 6.64 25.75
CA HIS A 196 10.40 6.98 25.77
C HIS A 196 10.64 8.10 26.77
N TYR A 197 11.45 7.82 27.80
CA TYR A 197 11.96 8.84 28.68
C TYR A 197 13.24 9.42 28.05
N LEU A 198 13.16 10.64 27.51
CA LEU A 198 14.21 11.21 26.68
C LEU A 198 15.48 11.52 27.47
N ASP A 199 15.34 11.95 28.74
CA ASP A 199 16.44 12.22 29.68
C ASP A 199 17.15 10.97 30.21
N ARG A 200 16.56 9.78 30.01
CA ARG A 200 17.11 8.51 30.46
C ARG A 200 17.69 7.68 29.32
N LYS A 201 17.73 8.24 28.13
CA LYS A 201 18.38 7.60 26.98
C LYS A 201 19.91 7.70 27.14
N ASP A 202 20.59 6.77 26.47
CA ASP A 202 22.03 6.86 26.31
C ASP A 202 22.44 8.23 25.74
N PRO A 203 23.51 8.89 26.25
CA PRO A 203 23.95 10.19 25.78
C PRO A 203 24.14 10.28 24.26
N ASP A 204 24.64 9.22 23.62
CA ASP A 204 24.82 9.18 22.17
C ASP A 204 23.49 9.21 21.43
N ILE A 205 22.45 8.60 22.00
CA ILE A 205 21.09 8.65 21.44
C ILE A 205 20.46 10.03 21.67
N GLN A 206 20.70 10.66 22.83
CA GLN A 206 20.17 12.00 23.15
C GLN A 206 20.62 13.06 22.14
N LEU A 207 21.86 12.99 21.67
CA LEU A 207 22.42 13.93 20.68
C LEU A 207 21.67 13.89 19.31
N HIS A 208 20.97 12.81 19.01
CA HIS A 208 20.24 12.64 17.75
C HIS A 208 18.71 12.91 17.88
N ILE A 209 18.20 13.13 19.11
CA ILE A 209 16.77 13.34 19.39
C ILE A 209 16.45 14.80 19.71
N LEU A 210 17.44 15.58 20.09
CA LEU A 210 17.34 17.02 20.44
C LEU A 210 17.72 17.91 19.28
#